data_76fed5c0fd0e9cbd3afa7046762e86a8
#
_entry.id   76fed5c0fd0e9cbd3afa7046762e86a8
#
_cell.length_a   1.000
_cell.length_b   1.000
_cell.length_c   1.000
_cell.angle_alpha   90.00
_cell.angle_beta   90.00
_cell.angle_gamma   90.00
#
_symmetry.space_group_name_H-M   'P 1'
#
loop_
_entity.id
_entity.type
_entity.pdbx_description
1 polymer ?
#
loop_
_entity_poly.entity_id
_entity_poly.type
_entity_poly.pdbx_seq_one_letter_code
_entity_poly.pdbx_strand_id
1 'polypeptide(L)'
;VTYIPLAYGDLILPALLVVMDGVLSLALHLKLERQLAVATLRMVIQLVLVGYVLTFLFAAVSPLWTALAAFIMVLFASREIVARQKRRLPGIWSYGLGASCTLLAAGTVTMFALLTQLRPDPWYHPRYALPLLGMILGNTMTGISLGLDVLITGLVRERSAIEACLALGGTRYQAVLPVVRDALRSGFTPIMNSMAAIGLVSLPGMMTGQILAGVAPVDAAKYQLLIMFLIAGGTGLGTLAAVLGGARLLTDQRHRLRLDRISTGEPA
;
A
#
# COMPACT_ATOMS: atom_id res chain seq x y z
N VAL A 1 23.76 -3.43 -23.87
CA VAL A 1 23.98 -4.04 -22.53
C VAL A 1 23.48 -5.48 -22.61
N THR A 2 24.38 -6.44 -22.39
CA THR A 2 24.05 -7.85 -22.45
C THR A 2 23.24 -8.21 -21.21
N TYR A 3 22.01 -8.72 -21.39
CA TYR A 3 21.22 -9.28 -20.31
C TYR A 3 21.98 -10.43 -19.65
N ILE A 4 22.19 -10.38 -18.36
CA ILE A 4 22.84 -11.45 -17.58
C ILE A 4 21.75 -12.39 -17.10
N PRO A 5 21.63 -13.60 -17.67
CA PRO A 5 20.63 -14.57 -17.22
C PRO A 5 21.01 -15.10 -15.84
N LEU A 6 20.10 -14.99 -14.89
CA LEU A 6 20.27 -15.55 -13.55
C LEU A 6 19.67 -16.95 -13.49
N ALA A 7 20.44 -17.91 -12.98
CA ALA A 7 19.95 -19.23 -12.64
C ALA A 7 19.36 -19.22 -11.22
N TYR A 8 18.45 -20.17 -10.91
CA TYR A 8 17.91 -20.30 -9.55
C TYR A 8 18.99 -20.54 -8.50
N GLY A 9 20.14 -21.15 -8.88
CA GLY A 9 21.29 -21.34 -8.01
C GLY A 9 21.93 -20.02 -7.53
N ASP A 10 21.88 -18.97 -8.34
CA ASP A 10 22.47 -17.66 -8.02
C ASP A 10 21.71 -16.95 -6.91
N LEU A 11 20.45 -17.38 -6.64
CA LEU A 11 19.61 -16.82 -5.58
C LEU A 11 19.95 -17.40 -4.19
N ILE A 12 20.73 -18.49 -4.10
CA ILE A 12 21.06 -19.12 -2.83
C ILE A 12 21.89 -18.19 -1.94
N LEU A 13 22.89 -17.53 -2.51
CA LEU A 13 23.76 -16.61 -1.76
C LEU A 13 22.99 -15.41 -1.16
N PRO A 14 22.16 -14.67 -1.92
CA PRO A 14 21.32 -13.65 -1.33
C PRO A 14 20.31 -14.18 -0.29
N ALA A 15 19.79 -15.41 -0.48
CA ALA A 15 18.87 -16.02 0.47
C ALA A 15 19.54 -16.32 1.83
N LEU A 16 20.85 -16.59 1.85
CA LEU A 16 21.59 -16.75 3.12
C LEU A 16 21.57 -15.51 4.01
N LEU A 17 21.48 -14.30 3.43
CA LEU A 17 21.35 -13.05 4.22
C LEU A 17 20.04 -13.05 5.01
N VAL A 18 18.95 -13.51 4.39
CA VAL A 18 17.65 -13.61 5.09
C VAL A 18 17.67 -14.69 6.18
N VAL A 19 18.39 -15.79 5.95
CA VAL A 19 18.61 -16.82 6.96
C VAL A 19 19.42 -16.27 8.12
N MET A 20 20.45 -15.48 7.84
CA MET A 20 21.27 -14.80 8.86
C MET A 20 20.40 -13.87 9.74
N ASP A 21 19.49 -13.09 9.13
CA ASP A 21 18.55 -12.26 9.89
C ASP A 21 17.63 -13.11 10.78
N GLY A 22 17.21 -14.28 10.30
CA GLY A 22 16.46 -15.25 11.09
C GLY A 22 17.24 -15.78 12.32
N VAL A 23 18.53 -16.12 12.12
CA VAL A 23 19.44 -16.54 13.20
C VAL A 23 19.67 -15.41 14.19
N LEU A 24 19.87 -14.18 13.72
CA LEU A 24 19.98 -12.99 14.59
C LEU A 24 18.70 -12.79 15.42
N SER A 25 17.52 -12.97 14.82
CA SER A 25 16.24 -12.89 15.55
C SER A 25 16.17 -13.92 16.67
N LEU A 26 16.62 -15.14 16.43
CA LEU A 26 16.71 -16.19 17.46
C LEU A 26 17.69 -15.82 18.57
N ALA A 27 18.90 -15.40 18.21
CA ALA A 27 19.94 -15.02 19.15
C ALA A 27 19.54 -13.85 20.07
N LEU A 28 18.82 -12.86 19.50
CA LEU A 28 18.33 -11.68 20.21
C LEU A 28 16.94 -11.87 20.82
N HIS A 29 16.35 -13.06 20.75
CA HIS A 29 15.00 -13.38 21.25
C HIS A 29 13.90 -12.43 20.76
N LEU A 30 14.00 -11.94 19.49
CA LEU A 30 13.05 -11.00 18.90
C LEU A 30 11.72 -11.64 18.50
N LYS A 31 11.67 -12.98 18.41
CA LYS A 31 10.48 -13.78 17.98
C LYS A 31 9.97 -13.41 16.58
N LEU A 32 10.85 -12.97 15.68
CA LEU A 32 10.52 -12.56 14.31
C LEU A 32 10.82 -13.66 13.27
N GLU A 33 11.53 -14.73 13.65
CA GLU A 33 11.99 -15.79 12.74
C GLU A 33 10.86 -16.44 11.97
N ARG A 34 9.73 -16.74 12.63
CA ARG A 34 8.56 -17.32 11.98
C ARG A 34 7.93 -16.35 10.97
N GLN A 35 7.82 -15.08 11.35
CA GLN A 35 7.25 -14.05 10.47
C GLN A 35 8.14 -13.84 9.24
N LEU A 36 9.47 -13.80 9.44
CA LEU A 36 10.43 -13.64 8.37
C LEU A 36 10.39 -14.83 7.42
N ALA A 37 10.40 -16.07 7.94
CA ALA A 37 10.32 -17.28 7.13
C ALA A 37 9.03 -17.35 6.29
N VAL A 38 7.88 -17.06 6.91
CA VAL A 38 6.59 -17.04 6.22
C VAL A 38 6.56 -15.94 5.15
N ALA A 39 7.07 -14.74 5.46
CA ALA A 39 7.12 -13.63 4.49
C ALA A 39 8.02 -13.95 3.29
N THR A 40 9.19 -14.54 3.55
CA THR A 40 10.12 -14.96 2.50
C THR A 40 9.53 -16.04 1.59
N LEU A 41 8.96 -17.08 2.20
CA LEU A 41 8.32 -18.16 1.43
C LEU A 41 7.15 -17.64 0.59
N ARG A 42 6.31 -16.80 1.19
CA ARG A 42 5.20 -16.14 0.49
C ARG A 42 5.70 -15.27 -0.67
N MET A 43 6.76 -14.48 -0.47
CA MET A 43 7.38 -13.66 -1.50
C MET A 43 7.86 -14.51 -2.69
N VAL A 44 8.61 -15.58 -2.44
CA VAL A 44 9.12 -16.45 -3.50
C VAL A 44 7.99 -17.07 -4.30
N ILE A 45 7.00 -17.67 -3.63
CA ILE A 45 5.85 -18.28 -4.30
C ILE A 45 5.07 -17.24 -5.11
N GLN A 46 4.81 -16.07 -4.54
CA GLN A 46 4.05 -15.01 -5.21
C GLN A 46 4.78 -14.47 -6.45
N LEU A 47 6.09 -14.20 -6.35
CA LEU A 47 6.86 -13.68 -7.49
C LEU A 47 6.92 -14.69 -8.64
N VAL A 48 7.17 -15.96 -8.36
CA VAL A 48 7.19 -17.00 -9.37
C VAL A 48 5.81 -17.14 -10.03
N LEU A 49 4.75 -17.22 -9.23
CA LEU A 49 3.38 -17.34 -9.74
C LEU A 49 2.98 -16.13 -10.59
N VAL A 50 3.27 -14.91 -10.11
CA VAL A 50 2.99 -13.67 -10.86
C VAL A 50 3.75 -13.66 -12.18
N GLY A 51 4.99 -14.13 -12.24
CA GLY A 51 5.75 -14.24 -13.49
C GLY A 51 5.01 -15.07 -14.55
N TYR A 52 4.51 -16.25 -14.18
CA TYR A 52 3.71 -17.09 -15.09
C TYR A 52 2.39 -16.45 -15.48
N VAL A 53 1.67 -15.87 -14.51
CA VAL A 53 0.38 -15.19 -14.76
C VAL A 53 0.57 -14.00 -15.71
N LEU A 54 1.60 -13.19 -15.51
CA LEU A 54 1.89 -12.06 -16.40
C LEU A 54 2.26 -12.51 -17.80
N THR A 55 3.00 -13.60 -17.94
CA THR A 55 3.32 -14.17 -19.28
C THR A 55 2.03 -14.52 -20.04
N PHE A 56 1.09 -15.19 -19.37
CA PHE A 56 -0.23 -15.51 -19.95
C PHE A 56 -1.03 -14.24 -20.29
N LEU A 57 -1.12 -13.29 -19.37
CA LEU A 57 -1.89 -12.04 -19.56
C LEU A 57 -1.32 -11.18 -20.70
N PHE A 58 0.01 -11.14 -20.83
CA PHE A 58 0.67 -10.38 -21.89
C PHE A 58 0.49 -11.01 -23.27
N ALA A 59 0.30 -12.32 -23.35
CA ALA A 59 -0.01 -13.03 -24.58
C ALA A 59 -1.50 -12.89 -24.98
N ALA A 60 -2.41 -12.90 -23.98
CA ALA A 60 -3.85 -12.89 -24.22
C ALA A 60 -4.40 -11.51 -24.61
N VAL A 61 -3.79 -10.41 -24.14
CA VAL A 61 -4.20 -8.99 -24.33
C VAL A 61 -5.72 -8.80 -24.29
N SER A 62 -6.38 -9.32 -23.27
CA SER A 62 -7.83 -9.29 -23.13
C SER A 62 -8.26 -8.30 -22.03
N PRO A 63 -9.30 -7.47 -22.27
CA PRO A 63 -9.80 -6.53 -21.25
C PRO A 63 -10.36 -7.27 -20.03
N LEU A 64 -11.02 -8.41 -20.25
CA LEU A 64 -11.60 -9.21 -19.16
C LEU A 64 -10.53 -9.79 -18.23
N TRP A 65 -9.48 -10.39 -18.77
CA TRP A 65 -8.38 -10.94 -17.98
C TRP A 65 -7.58 -9.85 -17.26
N THR A 66 -7.36 -8.71 -17.90
CA THR A 66 -6.70 -7.54 -17.28
C THR A 66 -7.53 -6.99 -16.13
N ALA A 67 -8.85 -6.84 -16.33
CA ALA A 67 -9.76 -6.37 -15.28
C ALA A 67 -9.86 -7.37 -14.12
N LEU A 68 -9.92 -8.67 -14.40
CA LEU A 68 -9.93 -9.71 -13.37
C LEU A 68 -8.66 -9.69 -12.53
N ALA A 69 -7.49 -9.60 -13.18
CA ALA A 69 -6.21 -9.49 -12.49
C ALA A 69 -6.14 -8.24 -11.61
N ALA A 70 -6.56 -7.07 -12.15
CA ALA A 70 -6.63 -5.82 -11.40
C ALA A 70 -7.57 -5.93 -10.18
N PHE A 71 -8.72 -6.56 -10.33
CA PHE A 71 -9.67 -6.79 -9.25
C PHE A 71 -9.08 -7.68 -8.15
N ILE A 72 -8.43 -8.78 -8.53
CA ILE A 72 -7.73 -9.67 -7.59
C ILE A 72 -6.64 -8.90 -6.83
N MET A 73 -5.85 -8.06 -7.51
CA MET A 73 -4.83 -7.23 -6.87
C MET A 73 -5.43 -6.28 -5.83
N VAL A 74 -6.57 -5.65 -6.11
CA VAL A 74 -7.28 -4.77 -5.16
C VAL A 74 -7.80 -5.56 -3.96
N LEU A 75 -8.34 -6.76 -4.15
CA LEU A 75 -8.79 -7.63 -3.06
C LEU A 75 -7.63 -8.02 -2.12
N PHE A 76 -6.49 -8.41 -2.70
CA PHE A 76 -5.29 -8.72 -1.91
C PHE A 76 -4.75 -7.50 -1.16
N ALA A 77 -4.70 -6.33 -1.80
CA ALA A 77 -4.29 -5.08 -1.14
C ALA A 77 -5.22 -4.74 0.03
N SER A 78 -6.52 -4.91 -0.14
CA SER A 78 -7.52 -4.65 0.90
C SER A 78 -7.36 -5.59 2.10
N ARG A 79 -7.12 -6.89 1.84
CA ARG A 79 -6.84 -7.87 2.89
C ARG A 79 -5.57 -7.52 3.66
N GLU A 80 -4.53 -7.09 2.95
CA GLU A 80 -3.25 -6.73 3.55
C GLU A 80 -3.36 -5.47 4.42
N ILE A 81 -4.17 -4.48 4.03
CA ILE A 81 -4.48 -3.29 4.84
C ILE A 81 -5.03 -3.71 6.21
N VAL A 82 -6.01 -4.60 6.21
CA VAL A 82 -6.64 -5.09 7.45
C VAL A 82 -5.67 -5.94 8.27
N ALA A 83 -4.85 -6.75 7.62
CA ALA A 83 -3.88 -7.62 8.29
C ALA A 83 -2.80 -6.84 9.06
N ARG A 84 -2.44 -5.64 8.59
CA ARG A 84 -1.42 -4.77 9.21
C ARG A 84 -1.93 -3.95 10.39
N GLN A 85 -3.24 -3.82 10.57
CA GLN A 85 -3.82 -3.05 11.66
C GLN A 85 -3.77 -3.84 12.98
N LYS A 86 -3.23 -3.24 14.03
CA LYS A 86 -3.22 -3.81 15.39
C LYS A 86 -4.63 -3.86 15.99
N ARG A 87 -5.44 -2.84 15.71
CA ARG A 87 -6.85 -2.74 16.10
C ARG A 87 -7.68 -2.60 14.84
N ARG A 88 -8.78 -3.32 14.74
CA ARG A 88 -9.58 -3.44 13.53
C ARG A 88 -11.00 -2.91 13.77
N LEU A 89 -11.60 -2.33 12.74
CA LEU A 89 -13.04 -2.14 12.71
C LEU A 89 -13.71 -3.52 12.59
N PRO A 90 -14.83 -3.78 13.29
CA PRO A 90 -15.46 -5.10 13.29
C PRO A 90 -16.01 -5.46 11.91
N GLY A 91 -15.84 -6.73 11.55
CA GLY A 91 -16.49 -7.36 10.41
C GLY A 91 -16.16 -6.73 9.06
N ILE A 92 -17.20 -6.65 8.23
CA ILE A 92 -17.10 -6.23 6.82
C ILE A 92 -16.71 -4.75 6.62
N TRP A 93 -16.92 -3.91 7.65
CA TRP A 93 -16.60 -2.48 7.58
C TRP A 93 -15.10 -2.19 7.43
N SER A 94 -14.25 -2.99 8.06
CA SER A 94 -12.79 -2.85 7.92
C SER A 94 -12.33 -3.16 6.50
N TYR A 95 -12.83 -4.26 5.93
CA TYR A 95 -12.54 -4.64 4.54
C TYR A 95 -13.18 -3.68 3.55
N GLY A 96 -14.44 -3.29 3.78
CA GLY A 96 -15.18 -2.40 2.89
C GLY A 96 -14.54 -1.01 2.79
N LEU A 97 -14.14 -0.42 3.91
CA LEU A 97 -13.46 0.88 3.91
C LEU A 97 -12.10 0.80 3.21
N GLY A 98 -11.28 -0.20 3.57
CA GLY A 98 -9.98 -0.39 2.93
C GLY A 98 -10.10 -0.66 1.43
N ALA A 99 -10.99 -1.56 1.03
CA ALA A 99 -11.21 -1.90 -0.38
C ALA A 99 -11.73 -0.73 -1.19
N SER A 100 -12.76 -0.03 -0.71
CA SER A 100 -13.36 1.08 -1.44
C SER A 100 -12.40 2.26 -1.59
N CYS A 101 -11.69 2.65 -0.51
CA CYS A 101 -10.71 3.73 -0.58
C CYS A 101 -9.53 3.38 -1.50
N THR A 102 -9.06 2.14 -1.44
CA THR A 102 -7.97 1.66 -2.31
C THR A 102 -8.40 1.58 -3.77
N LEU A 103 -9.58 1.02 -4.05
CA LEU A 103 -10.12 0.91 -5.40
C LEU A 103 -10.34 2.29 -6.02
N LEU A 104 -10.98 3.19 -5.28
CA LEU A 104 -11.24 4.55 -5.75
C LEU A 104 -9.94 5.33 -5.98
N ALA A 105 -9.01 5.30 -5.05
CA ALA A 105 -7.77 6.05 -5.18
C ALA A 105 -6.84 5.46 -6.24
N ALA A 106 -6.48 4.17 -6.13
CA ALA A 106 -5.55 3.54 -7.07
C ALA A 106 -6.18 3.33 -8.43
N GLY A 107 -7.48 2.97 -8.50
CA GLY A 107 -8.20 2.79 -9.76
C GLY A 107 -8.34 4.09 -10.56
N THR A 108 -8.79 5.18 -9.91
CA THR A 108 -8.91 6.50 -10.58
C THR A 108 -7.58 7.03 -11.07
N VAL A 109 -6.53 6.95 -10.25
CA VAL A 109 -5.21 7.46 -10.64
C VAL A 109 -4.59 6.60 -11.74
N THR A 110 -4.76 5.28 -11.69
CA THR A 110 -4.30 4.39 -12.77
C THR A 110 -5.05 4.68 -14.07
N MET A 111 -6.38 4.80 -14.01
CA MET A 111 -7.20 5.12 -15.19
C MET A 111 -6.82 6.49 -15.78
N PHE A 112 -6.64 7.50 -14.92
CA PHE A 112 -6.16 8.80 -15.34
C PHE A 112 -4.84 8.69 -16.12
N ALA A 113 -3.85 7.96 -15.58
CA ALA A 113 -2.55 7.80 -16.20
C ALA A 113 -2.61 7.07 -17.55
N LEU A 114 -3.43 6.01 -17.64
CA LEU A 114 -3.58 5.24 -18.88
C LEU A 114 -4.28 6.04 -19.97
N LEU A 115 -5.29 6.84 -19.63
CA LEU A 115 -6.08 7.58 -20.61
C LEU A 115 -5.42 8.91 -21.05
N THR A 116 -4.62 9.54 -20.17
CA THR A 116 -4.09 10.88 -20.43
C THR A 116 -2.61 10.90 -20.77
N GLN A 117 -1.79 10.15 -20.03
CA GLN A 117 -0.33 10.24 -20.10
C GLN A 117 0.30 9.14 -20.96
N LEU A 118 -0.01 7.87 -20.66
CA LEU A 118 0.63 6.74 -21.32
C LEU A 118 -0.04 6.37 -22.64
N ARG A 119 -1.36 6.45 -22.71
CA ARG A 119 -2.20 6.17 -23.88
C ARG A 119 -1.79 4.93 -24.68
N PRO A 120 -1.63 3.77 -24.02
CA PRO A 120 -1.29 2.54 -24.74
C PRO A 120 -2.46 2.14 -25.66
N ASP A 121 -2.13 1.49 -26.76
CA ASP A 121 -3.13 0.90 -27.65
C ASP A 121 -3.05 -0.63 -27.58
N PRO A 122 -4.08 -1.30 -27.08
CA PRO A 122 -5.31 -0.78 -26.42
C PRO A 122 -5.04 -0.21 -25.03
N TRP A 123 -5.87 0.73 -24.55
CA TRP A 123 -5.71 1.43 -23.27
C TRP A 123 -5.64 0.49 -22.06
N TYR A 124 -6.24 -0.70 -22.13
CA TYR A 124 -6.21 -1.75 -21.11
C TYR A 124 -5.02 -2.70 -21.24
N HIS A 125 -4.02 -2.39 -22.06
CA HIS A 125 -2.89 -3.30 -22.33
C HIS A 125 -2.21 -3.69 -21.00
N PRO A 126 -2.16 -5.03 -20.68
CA PRO A 126 -1.76 -5.50 -19.34
C PRO A 126 -0.32 -5.15 -18.96
N ARG A 127 0.58 -4.99 -19.94
CA ARG A 127 1.99 -4.59 -19.69
C ARG A 127 2.14 -3.21 -19.06
N TYR A 128 1.16 -2.32 -19.27
CA TYR A 128 1.16 -0.97 -18.69
C TYR A 128 0.22 -0.90 -17.49
N ALA A 129 -1.00 -1.43 -17.62
CA ALA A 129 -2.05 -1.30 -16.62
C ALA A 129 -1.70 -2.01 -15.31
N LEU A 130 -1.24 -3.26 -15.35
CA LEU A 130 -1.02 -4.06 -14.14
C LEU A 130 0.21 -3.61 -13.32
N PRO A 131 1.40 -3.35 -13.93
CA PRO A 131 2.53 -2.85 -13.15
C PRO A 131 2.26 -1.47 -12.56
N LEU A 132 1.63 -0.56 -13.33
CA LEU A 132 1.28 0.77 -12.84
C LEU A 132 0.30 0.68 -11.66
N LEU A 133 -0.79 -0.08 -11.82
CA LEU A 133 -1.74 -0.33 -10.74
C LEU A 133 -1.04 -0.91 -9.50
N GLY A 134 -0.15 -1.90 -9.69
CA GLY A 134 0.58 -2.54 -8.59
C GLY A 134 1.46 -1.57 -7.80
N MET A 135 2.16 -0.67 -8.47
CA MET A 135 2.98 0.37 -7.82
C MET A 135 2.14 1.35 -7.02
N ILE A 136 1.01 1.79 -7.57
CA ILE A 136 0.09 2.71 -6.89
C ILE A 136 -0.58 1.99 -5.71
N LEU A 137 -1.07 0.76 -5.90
CA LEU A 137 -1.70 -0.05 -4.86
C LEU A 137 -0.78 -0.28 -3.66
N GLY A 138 0.48 -0.71 -3.91
CA GLY A 138 1.43 -1.02 -2.84
C GLY A 138 1.72 0.18 -1.93
N ASN A 139 1.88 1.36 -2.51
CA ASN A 139 2.14 2.58 -1.76
C ASN A 139 0.86 3.11 -1.07
N THR A 140 -0.27 3.12 -1.78
CA THR A 140 -1.58 3.53 -1.23
C THR A 140 -1.98 2.64 -0.05
N MET A 141 -1.80 1.32 -0.18
CA MET A 141 -2.04 0.35 0.90
C MET A 141 -1.21 0.68 2.14
N THR A 142 0.07 1.03 1.98
CA THR A 142 0.94 1.38 3.10
C THR A 142 0.47 2.67 3.79
N GLY A 143 0.15 3.71 3.03
CA GLY A 143 -0.39 4.96 3.56
C GLY A 143 -1.72 4.79 4.31
N ILE A 144 -2.65 4.03 3.73
CA ILE A 144 -3.95 3.71 4.36
C ILE A 144 -3.74 2.92 5.66
N SER A 145 -2.90 1.88 5.64
CA SER A 145 -2.64 1.04 6.82
C SER A 145 -2.11 1.86 7.98
N LEU A 146 -1.07 2.68 7.75
CA LEU A 146 -0.48 3.52 8.78
C LEU A 146 -1.45 4.60 9.27
N GLY A 147 -2.15 5.25 8.34
CA GLY A 147 -3.13 6.26 8.68
C GLY A 147 -4.27 5.71 9.55
N LEU A 148 -4.83 4.56 9.20
CA LEU A 148 -5.88 3.92 9.99
C LEU A 148 -5.37 3.40 11.34
N ASP A 149 -4.17 2.82 11.41
CA ASP A 149 -3.61 2.32 12.67
C ASP A 149 -3.39 3.46 13.66
N VAL A 150 -2.82 4.59 13.20
CA VAL A 150 -2.63 5.79 14.03
C VAL A 150 -3.97 6.43 14.41
N LEU A 151 -4.94 6.48 13.49
CA LEU A 151 -6.28 7.00 13.78
C LEU A 151 -6.94 6.20 14.90
N ILE A 152 -7.05 4.89 14.74
CA ILE A 152 -7.76 4.03 15.69
C ILE A 152 -7.05 4.02 17.04
N THR A 153 -5.73 3.89 17.06
CA THR A 153 -4.94 3.91 18.28
C THR A 153 -5.03 5.26 18.99
N GLY A 154 -4.97 6.36 18.22
CA GLY A 154 -5.09 7.73 18.74
C GLY A 154 -6.45 8.01 19.33
N LEU A 155 -7.54 7.60 18.68
CA LEU A 155 -8.91 7.77 19.21
C LEU A 155 -9.12 7.03 20.53
N VAL A 156 -8.50 5.87 20.70
CA VAL A 156 -8.55 5.13 21.97
C VAL A 156 -7.70 5.81 23.04
N ARG A 157 -6.49 6.22 22.70
CA ARG A 157 -5.55 6.87 23.64
C ARG A 157 -6.06 8.21 24.13
N GLU A 158 -6.59 9.04 23.23
CA GLU A 158 -7.05 10.41 23.53
C GLU A 158 -8.55 10.45 23.90
N ARG A 159 -9.15 9.30 24.26
CA ARG A 159 -10.58 9.18 24.56
C ARG A 159 -11.05 10.27 25.55
N SER A 160 -10.36 10.42 26.67
CA SER A 160 -10.75 11.36 27.73
C SER A 160 -10.74 12.82 27.25
N ALA A 161 -9.75 13.20 26.44
CA ALA A 161 -9.66 14.54 25.89
C ALA A 161 -10.77 14.79 24.86
N ILE A 162 -11.09 13.80 24.03
CA ILE A 162 -12.16 13.88 23.05
C ILE A 162 -13.53 14.00 23.75
N GLU A 163 -13.80 13.16 24.76
CA GLU A 163 -15.05 13.21 25.54
C GLU A 163 -15.18 14.53 26.30
N ALA A 164 -14.09 15.08 26.87
CA ALA A 164 -14.09 16.40 27.52
C ALA A 164 -14.41 17.52 26.52
N CYS A 165 -13.82 17.50 25.33
CA CYS A 165 -14.13 18.48 24.28
C CYS A 165 -15.61 18.43 23.86
N LEU A 166 -16.17 17.24 23.73
CA LEU A 166 -17.58 17.03 23.40
C LEU A 166 -18.50 17.49 24.54
N ALA A 167 -18.14 17.26 25.81
CA ALA A 167 -18.90 17.71 26.98
C ALA A 167 -18.92 19.24 27.10
N LEU A 168 -17.88 19.92 26.64
CA LEU A 168 -17.80 21.40 26.57
C LEU A 168 -18.54 21.99 25.36
N GLY A 169 -19.28 21.18 24.59
CA GLY A 169 -20.05 21.61 23.41
C GLY A 169 -19.29 21.65 22.11
N GLY A 170 -18.07 21.10 22.06
CA GLY A 170 -17.31 20.95 20.83
C GLY A 170 -17.98 19.98 19.85
N THR A 171 -17.81 20.23 18.55
CA THR A 171 -18.32 19.32 17.52
C THR A 171 -17.44 18.06 17.43
N ARG A 172 -18.00 16.93 16.93
CA ARG A 172 -17.24 15.70 16.71
C ARG A 172 -15.98 15.91 15.84
N TYR A 173 -16.06 16.82 14.86
CA TYR A 173 -14.92 17.13 14.00
C TYR A 173 -13.80 17.85 14.75
N GLN A 174 -14.16 18.84 15.59
CA GLN A 174 -13.18 19.56 16.42
C GLN A 174 -12.50 18.61 17.42
N ALA A 175 -13.29 17.74 18.07
CA ALA A 175 -12.79 16.82 19.07
C ALA A 175 -11.79 15.78 18.51
N VAL A 176 -12.01 15.27 17.29
CA VAL A 176 -11.12 14.25 16.69
C VAL A 176 -10.04 14.84 15.77
N LEU A 177 -10.09 16.14 15.44
CA LEU A 177 -9.20 16.77 14.48
C LEU A 177 -7.70 16.60 14.78
N PRO A 178 -7.22 16.71 16.03
CA PRO A 178 -5.80 16.46 16.34
C PRO A 178 -5.37 15.04 15.93
N VAL A 179 -6.16 14.03 16.30
CA VAL A 179 -5.89 12.63 15.97
C VAL A 179 -5.93 12.38 14.46
N VAL A 180 -6.91 12.98 13.75
CA VAL A 180 -7.00 12.89 12.28
C VAL A 180 -5.78 13.50 11.61
N ARG A 181 -5.29 14.64 12.09
CA ARG A 181 -4.07 15.28 11.56
C ARG A 181 -2.84 14.40 11.73
N ASP A 182 -2.67 13.80 12.89
CA ASP A 182 -1.54 12.91 13.16
C ASP A 182 -1.62 11.62 12.34
N ALA A 183 -2.82 11.07 12.16
CA ALA A 183 -3.07 9.93 11.30
C ALA A 183 -2.73 10.22 9.83
N LEU A 184 -3.14 11.38 9.32
CA LEU A 184 -2.80 11.82 7.96
C LEU A 184 -1.28 11.99 7.80
N ARG A 185 -0.62 12.71 8.72
CA ARG A 185 0.85 12.87 8.69
C ARG A 185 1.55 11.52 8.63
N SER A 186 1.17 10.60 9.50
CA SER A 186 1.75 9.25 9.54
C SER A 186 1.54 8.48 8.24
N GLY A 187 0.35 8.57 7.63
CA GLY A 187 0.06 7.91 6.37
C GLY A 187 0.79 8.51 5.17
N PHE A 188 1.11 9.82 5.18
CA PHE A 188 1.90 10.48 4.15
C PHE A 188 3.41 10.31 4.32
N THR A 189 3.90 10.03 5.52
CA THR A 189 5.33 9.96 5.83
C THR A 189 6.11 9.01 4.91
N PRO A 190 5.66 7.77 4.61
CA PRO A 190 6.42 6.86 3.76
C PRO A 190 6.64 7.38 2.34
N ILE A 191 5.61 7.96 1.73
CA ILE A 191 5.74 8.49 0.36
C ILE A 191 6.61 9.75 0.33
N MET A 192 6.51 10.63 1.32
CA MET A 192 7.39 11.79 1.42
C MET A 192 8.85 11.38 1.59
N ASN A 193 9.14 10.38 2.43
CA ASN A 193 10.49 9.85 2.59
C ASN A 193 11.02 9.23 1.29
N SER A 194 10.17 8.48 0.57
CA SER A 194 10.54 7.91 -0.74
C SER A 194 10.86 9.01 -1.74
N MET A 195 10.06 10.08 -1.81
CA MET A 195 10.30 11.21 -2.71
C MET A 195 11.61 11.96 -2.36
N ALA A 196 11.92 12.10 -1.08
CA ALA A 196 13.15 12.77 -0.63
C ALA A 196 14.41 11.94 -0.90
N ALA A 197 14.33 10.61 -0.86
CA ALA A 197 15.47 9.72 -1.04
C ALA A 197 15.78 9.40 -2.52
N ILE A 198 14.77 9.54 -3.40
CA ILE A 198 14.86 9.12 -4.79
C ILE A 198 15.85 9.98 -5.57
N GLY A 199 16.68 9.36 -6.38
CA GLY A 199 17.66 10.01 -7.26
C GLY A 199 19.01 10.30 -6.60
N LEU A 200 19.09 10.43 -5.28
CA LEU A 200 20.35 10.65 -4.57
C LEU A 200 20.77 9.43 -3.74
N VAL A 201 19.84 8.85 -3.02
CA VAL A 201 20.08 7.70 -2.12
C VAL A 201 19.68 6.39 -2.78
N SER A 202 18.59 6.40 -3.54
CA SER A 202 18.07 5.20 -4.20
C SER A 202 17.68 5.47 -5.64
N LEU A 203 17.96 4.51 -6.51
CA LEU A 203 17.43 4.45 -7.87
C LEU A 203 16.27 3.45 -7.87
N PRO A 204 15.06 3.87 -8.28
CA PRO A 204 13.91 2.98 -8.33
C PRO A 204 14.09 1.83 -9.30
N GLY A 205 13.59 0.65 -8.96
CA GLY A 205 13.75 -0.56 -9.76
C GLY A 205 13.24 -0.42 -11.20
N MET A 206 12.15 0.32 -11.42
CA MET A 206 11.65 0.56 -12.77
C MET A 206 12.61 1.39 -13.61
N MET A 207 13.12 2.50 -13.08
CA MET A 207 14.13 3.32 -13.75
C MET A 207 15.40 2.51 -14.05
N THR A 208 15.87 1.76 -13.06
CA THR A 208 17.04 0.87 -13.22
C THR A 208 16.79 -0.18 -14.31
N GLY A 209 15.61 -0.81 -14.31
CA GLY A 209 15.24 -1.80 -15.33
C GLY A 209 15.21 -1.19 -16.74
N GLN A 210 14.69 0.02 -16.91
CA GLN A 210 14.69 0.74 -18.20
C GLN A 210 16.11 1.06 -18.67
N ILE A 211 16.98 1.53 -17.79
CA ILE A 211 18.39 1.82 -18.11
C ILE A 211 19.10 0.52 -18.52
N LEU A 212 18.92 -0.57 -17.81
CA LEU A 212 19.47 -1.89 -18.16
C LEU A 212 18.93 -2.41 -19.49
N ALA A 213 17.69 -2.05 -19.85
CA ALA A 213 17.10 -2.35 -21.15
C ALA A 213 17.57 -1.43 -22.29
N GLY A 214 18.47 -0.47 -22.01
CA GLY A 214 19.06 0.43 -23.02
C GLY A 214 18.36 1.76 -23.20
N VAL A 215 17.36 2.10 -22.37
CA VAL A 215 16.72 3.43 -22.40
C VAL A 215 17.69 4.47 -21.84
N ALA A 216 17.73 5.64 -22.46
CA ALA A 216 18.55 6.75 -21.99
C ALA A 216 18.18 7.15 -20.56
N PRO A 217 19.15 7.37 -19.63
CA PRO A 217 18.87 7.67 -18.23
C PRO A 217 17.94 8.86 -17.99
N VAL A 218 18.02 9.89 -18.84
CA VAL A 218 17.15 11.07 -18.76
C VAL A 218 15.69 10.73 -19.08
N ASP A 219 15.46 9.86 -20.05
CA ASP A 219 14.10 9.45 -20.42
C ASP A 219 13.53 8.47 -19.37
N ALA A 220 14.34 7.57 -18.85
CA ALA A 220 13.97 6.72 -17.70
C ALA A 220 13.61 7.58 -16.48
N ALA A 221 14.33 8.67 -16.21
CA ALA A 221 14.02 9.61 -15.13
C ALA A 221 12.67 10.32 -15.32
N LYS A 222 12.33 10.75 -16.58
CA LYS A 222 11.00 11.34 -16.86
C LYS A 222 9.86 10.36 -16.56
N TYR A 223 10.00 9.08 -16.97
CA TYR A 223 9.04 8.04 -16.62
C TYR A 223 8.92 7.85 -15.12
N GLN A 224 10.03 7.85 -14.42
CA GLN A 224 10.04 7.69 -12.97
C GLN A 224 9.37 8.86 -12.25
N LEU A 225 9.58 10.11 -12.71
CA LEU A 225 8.90 11.29 -12.18
C LEU A 225 7.39 11.19 -12.36
N LEU A 226 6.93 10.82 -13.55
CA LEU A 226 5.51 10.60 -13.81
C LEU A 226 4.91 9.61 -12.82
N ILE A 227 5.56 8.46 -12.65
CA ILE A 227 5.10 7.40 -11.76
C ILE A 227 5.09 7.86 -10.31
N MET A 228 6.12 8.60 -9.86
CA MET A 228 6.16 9.11 -8.49
C MET A 228 5.04 10.12 -8.21
N PHE A 229 4.69 10.98 -9.15
CA PHE A 229 3.54 11.88 -9.00
C PHE A 229 2.22 11.11 -8.90
N LEU A 230 2.04 10.06 -9.70
CA LEU A 230 0.86 9.19 -9.65
C LEU A 230 0.78 8.42 -8.32
N ILE A 231 1.90 7.86 -7.86
CA ILE A 231 1.98 7.16 -6.57
C ILE A 231 1.66 8.13 -5.43
N ALA A 232 2.26 9.31 -5.43
CA ALA A 232 2.03 10.31 -4.37
C ALA A 232 0.57 10.77 -4.36
N GLY A 233 -0.01 11.05 -5.53
CA GLY A 233 -1.43 11.40 -5.67
C GLY A 233 -2.36 10.30 -5.20
N GLY A 234 -2.13 9.04 -5.64
CA GLY A 234 -2.93 7.89 -5.25
C GLY A 234 -2.83 7.59 -3.75
N THR A 235 -1.62 7.64 -3.18
CA THR A 235 -1.39 7.45 -1.74
C THR A 235 -2.09 8.54 -0.93
N GLY A 236 -1.97 9.80 -1.37
CA GLY A 236 -2.61 10.92 -0.70
C GLY A 236 -4.14 10.80 -0.68
N LEU A 237 -4.75 10.58 -1.84
CA LEU A 237 -6.19 10.41 -1.97
C LEU A 237 -6.70 9.22 -1.16
N GLY A 238 -6.03 8.07 -1.25
CA GLY A 238 -6.40 6.86 -0.52
C GLY A 238 -6.30 7.03 0.99
N THR A 239 -5.21 7.60 1.48
CA THR A 239 -5.00 7.87 2.91
C THR A 239 -6.03 8.87 3.44
N LEU A 240 -6.27 9.96 2.71
CA LEU A 240 -7.27 10.96 3.09
C LEU A 240 -8.67 10.34 3.19
N ALA A 241 -9.09 9.61 2.16
CA ALA A 241 -10.39 8.96 2.12
C ALA A 241 -10.55 7.94 3.26
N ALA A 242 -9.53 7.13 3.52
CA ALA A 242 -9.56 6.10 4.56
C ALA A 242 -9.58 6.70 5.96
N VAL A 243 -8.74 7.69 6.26
CA VAL A 243 -8.68 8.34 7.58
C VAL A 243 -9.97 9.13 7.86
N LEU A 244 -10.47 9.91 6.91
CA LEU A 244 -11.73 10.64 7.08
C LEU A 244 -12.94 9.70 7.16
N GLY A 245 -12.95 8.64 6.34
CA GLY A 245 -13.96 7.60 6.40
C GLY A 245 -13.96 6.86 7.74
N GLY A 246 -12.77 6.47 8.23
CA GLY A 246 -12.59 5.85 9.54
C GLY A 246 -13.03 6.74 10.69
N ALA A 247 -12.67 8.04 10.67
CA ALA A 247 -13.10 9.01 11.67
C ALA A 247 -14.64 9.18 11.68
N ARG A 248 -15.28 9.17 10.49
CA ARG A 248 -16.75 9.21 10.39
C ARG A 248 -17.42 7.96 10.92
N LEU A 249 -16.84 6.77 10.69
CA LEU A 249 -17.36 5.50 11.19
C LEU A 249 -17.26 5.36 12.70
N LEU A 250 -16.19 5.96 13.29
CA LEU A 250 -15.92 5.93 14.73
C LEU A 250 -16.56 7.08 15.50
N THR A 251 -17.29 7.97 14.83
CA THR A 251 -18.09 9.02 15.43
C THR A 251 -19.52 8.98 14.92
N ASP A 252 -20.50 9.34 15.74
CA ASP A 252 -21.90 9.38 15.31
C ASP A 252 -22.42 10.83 15.12
N GLN A 253 -23.61 10.97 14.55
CA GLN A 253 -24.26 12.27 14.36
C GLN A 253 -24.67 12.95 15.67
N ARG A 254 -24.74 12.17 16.76
CA ARG A 254 -25.04 12.66 18.12
C ARG A 254 -23.80 13.11 18.87
N HIS A 255 -22.71 13.40 18.14
CA HIS A 255 -21.41 13.80 18.69
C HIS A 255 -20.86 12.85 19.75
N ARG A 256 -20.97 11.52 19.52
CA ARG A 256 -20.43 10.48 20.41
C ARG A 256 -19.29 9.73 19.76
N LEU A 257 -18.29 9.37 20.53
CA LEU A 257 -17.21 8.49 20.12
C LEU A 257 -17.68 7.02 20.23
N ARG A 258 -17.56 6.25 19.16
CA ARG A 258 -18.05 4.87 19.05
C ARG A 258 -16.91 3.88 19.08
N LEU A 259 -16.22 3.78 20.23
CA LEU A 259 -15.16 2.81 20.45
C LEU A 259 -15.68 1.36 20.57
N ASP A 260 -16.98 1.19 20.84
CA ASP A 260 -17.68 -0.09 20.75
C ASP A 260 -17.56 -0.77 19.37
N ARG A 261 -17.23 0.02 18.34
CA ARG A 261 -16.96 -0.43 16.98
C ARG A 261 -15.50 -0.80 16.72
N ILE A 262 -14.67 -0.94 17.74
CA ILE A 262 -13.28 -1.36 17.61
C ILE A 262 -13.15 -2.77 18.17
N SER A 263 -12.73 -3.71 17.34
CA SER A 263 -12.35 -5.05 17.78
C SER A 263 -10.88 -5.02 18.23
N THR A 264 -10.61 -5.40 19.47
CA THR A 264 -9.27 -5.76 19.89
C THR A 264 -8.94 -7.09 19.23
N GLY A 265 -8.19 -7.03 18.11
CA GLY A 265 -7.76 -8.24 17.42
C GLY A 265 -6.78 -9.00 18.33
N GLU A 266 -7.24 -10.02 19.04
CA GLU A 266 -6.36 -11.11 19.41
C GLU A 266 -5.90 -11.78 18.11
N PRO A 267 -4.60 -12.01 17.93
CA PRO A 267 -4.13 -12.78 16.79
C PRO A 267 -4.65 -14.21 16.92
N ALA A 268 -5.45 -14.66 15.95
CA ALA A 268 -5.82 -16.06 15.82
C ALA A 268 -4.60 -16.91 15.43
#